data_1e979f70743a226173ae22f4f1419cb9
#
_entry.id   1e979f70743a226173ae22f4f1419cb9
#
_cell.length_a   1.000
_cell.length_b   1.000
_cell.length_c   1.000
_cell.angle_alpha   90.00
_cell.angle_beta   90.00
_cell.angle_gamma   90.00
#
_symmetry.space_group_name_H-M   'P 1'
#
loop_
_entity.id
_entity.type
_entity.pdbx_description
1 polymer ?
#
loop_
_entity_poly.entity_id
_entity_poly.type
_entity_poly.pdbx_seq_one_letter_code
_entity_poly.pdbx_strand_id
1 'polypeptide(L)'
;MTRADIVIVGTGHGGAQAAIALRQNGYAGSILLIGRDKALPYERPPLSKEYLAGDKPFERLLIRPENFWADKDVSLMLGTTVTKIDPVAKQVMLAGGAGPVEYGTLIWAVGGDARRLSCAGAHLDGIHAVRDKRDVDALMADLAGGKRRVVVVGGGYIGLEAAAVLTKLECQVTLLEALPRLLARVAGEDLSDFFAREHRSQGVDVRLDCALESIIGQPVEGADGERVTGVKLASGEEVPCDIVVVGIGIVPAVSALIAAGAAGANGVDVDEYCRTSLPDVYAVGDCAAHANAYADGAVIRLESVQNASDMATVAAKHICGLAEPYDAMPWFWSNQYDLRLQTAGLNMGHDTAVLRGDPATRSFSVIYLKDGRVIAVDAVNCVKDYAQGQKLVKARSSASAEALADVDVPLKDLL
;
A
#
# COMPACT_ATOMS: atom_id res chain seq x y z
N MET A 1 33.71 11.41 2.68
CA MET A 1 32.38 11.64 3.23
C MET A 1 31.47 11.89 2.03
N THR A 2 30.40 11.11 1.86
CA THR A 2 29.47 11.29 0.73
C THR A 2 28.52 12.45 1.08
N ARG A 3 28.29 13.35 0.12
CA ARG A 3 27.39 14.50 0.26
C ARG A 3 26.52 14.63 -0.98
N ALA A 4 25.26 14.99 -0.78
CA ALA A 4 24.36 15.40 -1.86
C ALA A 4 23.51 16.59 -1.42
N ASP A 5 23.13 17.46 -2.36
CA ASP A 5 22.24 18.59 -2.03
C ASP A 5 20.87 18.09 -1.62
N ILE A 6 20.36 17.04 -2.27
CA ILE A 6 19.14 16.33 -1.86
C ILE A 6 19.47 14.85 -1.66
N VAL A 7 19.15 14.34 -0.47
CA VAL A 7 19.13 12.90 -0.16
C VAL A 7 17.69 12.44 -0.06
N ILE A 8 17.35 11.42 -0.85
CA ILE A 8 16.02 10.77 -0.83
C ILE A 8 16.23 9.37 -0.25
N VAL A 9 15.52 9.03 0.83
CA VAL A 9 15.58 7.72 1.46
C VAL A 9 14.31 6.95 1.16
N GLY A 10 14.44 5.81 0.46
CA GLY A 10 13.36 4.97 -0.02
C GLY A 10 13.25 4.99 -1.55
N THR A 11 13.35 3.79 -2.16
CA THR A 11 13.34 3.58 -3.62
C THR A 11 11.99 3.08 -4.16
N GLY A 12 10.90 3.27 -3.37
CA GLY A 12 9.53 3.00 -3.82
C GLY A 12 8.99 4.13 -4.70
N HIS A 13 7.66 4.10 -4.96
CA HIS A 13 6.97 5.09 -5.80
C HIS A 13 7.26 6.53 -5.36
N GLY A 14 7.15 6.84 -4.06
CA GLY A 14 7.39 8.19 -3.56
C GLY A 14 8.80 8.68 -3.80
N GLY A 15 9.83 7.88 -3.48
CA GLY A 15 11.22 8.29 -3.67
C GLY A 15 11.62 8.40 -5.14
N ALA A 16 11.20 7.45 -5.97
CA ALA A 16 11.44 7.51 -7.41
C ALA A 16 10.76 8.74 -8.03
N GLN A 17 9.50 9.00 -7.68
CA GLN A 17 8.75 10.16 -8.16
C GLN A 17 9.35 11.48 -7.66
N ALA A 18 9.85 11.55 -6.42
CA ALA A 18 10.52 12.74 -5.90
C ALA A 18 11.76 13.10 -6.74
N ALA A 19 12.62 12.11 -7.03
CA ALA A 19 13.80 12.32 -7.88
C ALA A 19 13.41 12.77 -9.29
N ILE A 20 12.39 12.12 -9.89
CA ILE A 20 11.87 12.48 -11.22
C ILE A 20 11.31 13.90 -11.22
N ALA A 21 10.45 14.23 -10.25
CA ALA A 21 9.80 15.53 -10.17
C ALA A 21 10.78 16.67 -9.91
N LEU A 22 11.82 16.46 -9.11
CA LEU A 22 12.90 17.44 -8.92
C LEU A 22 13.55 17.79 -10.26
N ARG A 23 13.91 16.81 -11.06
CA ARG A 23 14.52 17.04 -12.38
C ARG A 23 13.54 17.68 -13.38
N GLN A 24 12.27 17.28 -13.35
CA GLN A 24 11.23 17.89 -14.19
C GLN A 24 10.99 19.37 -13.87
N ASN A 25 11.15 19.76 -12.59
CA ASN A 25 11.02 21.16 -12.15
C ASN A 25 12.34 21.93 -12.18
N GLY A 26 13.37 21.42 -12.87
CA GLY A 26 14.61 22.13 -13.15
C GLY A 26 15.62 22.16 -12.00
N TYR A 27 15.49 21.31 -10.98
CA TYR A 27 16.48 21.22 -9.91
C TYR A 27 17.84 20.78 -10.47
N ALA A 28 18.87 21.60 -10.34
CA ALA A 28 20.21 21.38 -10.91
C ALA A 28 21.22 20.76 -9.93
N GLY A 29 20.94 20.78 -8.62
CA GLY A 29 21.84 20.24 -7.58
C GLY A 29 21.93 18.70 -7.62
N SER A 30 22.85 18.15 -6.86
CA SER A 30 23.05 16.70 -6.74
C SER A 30 21.89 16.02 -6.03
N ILE A 31 21.46 14.84 -6.55
CA ILE A 31 20.41 14.00 -5.97
C ILE A 31 20.98 12.61 -5.71
N LEU A 32 20.86 12.13 -4.47
CA LEU A 32 21.19 10.76 -4.08
C LEU A 32 19.93 10.04 -3.58
N LEU A 33 19.57 8.95 -4.24
CA LEU A 33 18.48 8.08 -3.87
C LEU A 33 19.01 6.82 -3.16
N ILE A 34 18.68 6.64 -1.88
CA ILE A 34 19.12 5.53 -1.03
C ILE A 34 18.00 4.54 -0.82
N GLY A 35 18.26 3.24 -1.05
CA GLY A 35 17.28 2.18 -0.83
C GLY A 35 17.82 0.93 -0.19
N ARG A 36 17.07 0.33 0.73
CA ARG A 36 17.43 -0.95 1.36
C ARG A 36 17.33 -2.14 0.38
N ASP A 37 16.46 -2.03 -0.62
CA ASP A 37 16.35 -3.02 -1.67
C ASP A 37 17.55 -2.93 -2.62
N LYS A 38 18.06 -4.09 -3.09
CA LYS A 38 19.13 -4.15 -4.07
C LYS A 38 18.64 -3.89 -5.50
N ALA A 39 17.34 -3.99 -5.71
CA ALA A 39 16.70 -3.76 -6.99
C ALA A 39 16.58 -2.24 -7.29
N LEU A 40 16.62 -1.91 -8.58
CA LEU A 40 16.22 -0.58 -9.07
C LEU A 40 14.79 -0.23 -8.61
N PRO A 41 14.41 1.05 -8.54
CA PRO A 41 13.05 1.44 -8.21
C PRO A 41 12.01 0.74 -9.10
N TYR A 42 11.03 0.08 -8.46
CA TYR A 42 10.01 -0.73 -9.14
C TYR A 42 8.60 -0.53 -8.56
N GLU A 43 7.60 -0.86 -9.37
CA GLU A 43 6.18 -0.83 -9.00
C GLU A 43 5.85 -1.96 -8.00
N ARG A 44 5.27 -1.62 -6.86
CA ARG A 44 4.88 -2.61 -5.84
C ARG A 44 3.55 -3.29 -6.09
N PRO A 45 2.51 -2.64 -6.68
CA PRO A 45 1.22 -3.29 -6.88
C PRO A 45 1.25 -4.60 -7.67
N PRO A 46 2.13 -4.82 -8.65
CA PRO A 46 2.21 -6.11 -9.33
C PRO A 46 2.71 -7.27 -8.46
N LEU A 47 3.35 -7.00 -7.33
CA LEU A 47 3.88 -8.03 -6.42
C LEU A 47 2.81 -8.98 -5.88
N SER A 48 1.60 -8.49 -5.62
CA SER A 48 0.44 -9.30 -5.19
C SER A 48 -0.43 -9.79 -6.35
N LYS A 49 -0.01 -9.53 -7.60
CA LYS A 49 -0.80 -9.77 -8.83
C LYS A 49 0.05 -10.47 -9.88
N GLU A 50 0.35 -9.76 -10.97
CA GLU A 50 0.98 -10.32 -12.18
C GLU A 50 2.39 -10.87 -11.93
N TYR A 51 3.12 -10.32 -10.96
CA TYR A 51 4.45 -10.84 -10.61
C TYR A 51 4.35 -12.17 -9.86
N LEU A 52 3.52 -12.23 -8.81
CA LEU A 52 3.27 -13.48 -8.09
C LEU A 52 2.67 -14.54 -9.00
N ALA A 53 1.81 -14.15 -9.93
CA ALA A 53 1.22 -15.06 -10.92
C ALA A 53 2.23 -15.58 -11.96
N GLY A 54 3.40 -14.98 -12.07
CA GLY A 54 4.37 -15.28 -13.13
C GLY A 54 4.01 -14.69 -14.50
N ASP A 55 2.97 -13.87 -14.59
CA ASP A 55 2.47 -13.27 -15.85
C ASP A 55 3.37 -12.11 -16.32
N LYS A 56 4.12 -11.47 -15.41
CA LYS A 56 4.96 -10.31 -15.70
C LYS A 56 6.36 -10.47 -15.10
N PRO A 57 7.42 -10.48 -15.91
CA PRO A 57 8.79 -10.58 -15.42
C PRO A 57 9.19 -9.30 -14.66
N PHE A 58 10.15 -9.42 -13.73
CA PHE A 58 10.53 -8.33 -12.83
C PHE A 58 10.99 -7.05 -13.54
N GLU A 59 11.70 -7.21 -14.64
CA GLU A 59 12.25 -6.10 -15.45
C GLU A 59 11.15 -5.16 -15.96
N ARG A 60 9.94 -5.69 -16.15
CA ARG A 60 8.75 -4.89 -16.53
C ARG A 60 8.08 -4.17 -15.37
N LEU A 61 8.52 -4.41 -14.15
CA LEU A 61 8.06 -3.69 -12.96
C LEU A 61 8.89 -2.44 -12.71
N LEU A 62 10.03 -2.27 -13.34
CA LEU A 62 10.90 -1.12 -13.12
C LEU A 62 10.16 0.20 -13.44
N ILE A 63 10.15 1.14 -12.51
CA ILE A 63 9.55 2.48 -12.69
C ILE A 63 10.25 3.20 -13.84
N ARG A 64 11.59 3.04 -13.94
CA ARG A 64 12.41 3.52 -15.06
C ARG A 64 13.54 2.53 -15.32
N PRO A 65 14.03 2.43 -16.55
CA PRO A 65 15.19 1.61 -16.87
C PRO A 65 16.45 2.16 -16.19
N GLU A 66 17.48 1.34 -16.07
CA GLU A 66 18.69 1.65 -15.30
C GLU A 66 19.41 2.93 -15.79
N ASN A 67 19.55 3.08 -17.11
CA ASN A 67 20.22 4.24 -17.71
C ASN A 67 19.49 5.57 -17.44
N PHE A 68 18.17 5.55 -17.21
CA PHE A 68 17.38 6.76 -16.93
C PHE A 68 17.94 7.55 -15.75
N TRP A 69 18.35 6.87 -14.69
CA TRP A 69 18.83 7.53 -13.46
C TRP A 69 20.15 8.26 -13.72
N ALA A 70 21.08 7.63 -14.42
CA ALA A 70 22.34 8.27 -14.84
C ALA A 70 22.10 9.42 -15.82
N ASP A 71 21.25 9.25 -16.83
CA ASP A 71 20.88 10.28 -17.81
C ASP A 71 20.21 11.50 -17.17
N LYS A 72 19.64 11.32 -15.96
CA LYS A 72 19.03 12.38 -15.15
C LYS A 72 19.89 12.83 -13.98
N ASP A 73 21.18 12.49 -13.94
CA ASP A 73 22.09 12.82 -12.84
C ASP A 73 21.56 12.47 -11.45
N VAL A 74 20.84 11.35 -11.33
CA VAL A 74 20.36 10.78 -10.05
C VAL A 74 21.28 9.65 -9.66
N SER A 75 22.05 9.83 -8.58
CA SER A 75 22.89 8.78 -8.01
C SER A 75 22.04 7.78 -7.22
N LEU A 76 22.33 6.49 -7.39
CA LEU A 76 21.62 5.42 -6.66
C LEU A 76 22.58 4.76 -5.65
N MET A 77 22.10 4.56 -4.42
CA MET A 77 22.78 3.78 -3.38
C MET A 77 21.81 2.67 -2.92
N LEU A 78 21.81 1.56 -3.67
CA LEU A 78 20.93 0.42 -3.44
C LEU A 78 21.53 -0.57 -2.45
N GLY A 79 20.67 -1.41 -1.83
CA GLY A 79 21.07 -2.38 -0.80
C GLY A 79 21.55 -1.72 0.50
N THR A 80 21.19 -0.45 0.74
CA THR A 80 21.69 0.37 1.84
C THR A 80 20.52 0.85 2.71
N THR A 81 20.62 0.59 4.01
CA THR A 81 19.62 1.00 4.99
C THR A 81 20.11 2.22 5.78
N VAL A 82 19.28 3.27 5.84
CA VAL A 82 19.48 4.39 6.75
C VAL A 82 18.90 4.02 8.11
N THR A 83 19.71 4.14 9.16
CA THR A 83 19.35 3.71 10.52
C THR A 83 19.12 4.86 11.49
N LYS A 84 19.72 6.04 11.22
CA LYS A 84 19.60 7.23 12.09
C LYS A 84 19.70 8.50 11.26
N ILE A 85 19.07 9.55 11.76
CA ILE A 85 19.15 10.92 11.21
C ILE A 85 19.71 11.83 12.29
N ASP A 86 20.65 12.68 11.92
CA ASP A 86 21.10 13.82 12.72
C ASP A 86 20.67 15.12 12.00
N PRO A 87 19.58 15.74 12.42
CA PRO A 87 19.06 16.92 11.74
C PRO A 87 19.90 18.19 12.00
N VAL A 88 20.71 18.21 13.04
CA VAL A 88 21.60 19.35 13.37
C VAL A 88 22.85 19.30 12.48
N ALA A 89 23.49 18.13 12.38
CA ALA A 89 24.62 17.92 11.50
C ALA A 89 24.20 17.75 10.03
N LYS A 90 22.90 17.64 9.73
CA LYS A 90 22.33 17.28 8.42
C LYS A 90 22.96 16.03 7.84
N GLN A 91 22.93 14.93 8.60
CA GLN A 91 23.52 13.65 8.23
C GLN A 91 22.54 12.49 8.42
N VAL A 92 22.61 11.51 7.53
CA VAL A 92 22.00 10.21 7.74
C VAL A 92 23.08 9.16 7.97
N MET A 93 22.85 8.26 8.92
CA MET A 93 23.77 7.14 9.23
C MET A 93 23.31 5.89 8.52
N LEU A 94 24.27 5.18 7.91
CA LEU A 94 24.05 3.97 7.18
C LEU A 94 24.30 2.73 8.05
N ALA A 95 23.57 1.65 7.80
CA ALA A 95 23.86 0.36 8.39
C ALA A 95 25.23 -0.15 7.93
N GLY A 96 25.87 -1.01 8.77
CA GLY A 96 27.15 -1.63 8.43
C GLY A 96 28.38 -0.71 8.56
N GLY A 97 28.23 0.51 9.13
CA GLY A 97 29.36 1.40 9.40
C GLY A 97 29.98 2.09 8.16
N ALA A 98 29.24 2.18 7.08
CA ALA A 98 29.72 2.79 5.82
C ALA A 98 29.96 4.33 5.89
N GLY A 99 29.81 4.92 7.08
CA GLY A 99 29.96 6.36 7.32
C GLY A 99 28.68 7.15 7.04
N PRO A 100 28.62 8.42 7.48
CA PRO A 100 27.47 9.25 7.25
C PRO A 100 27.40 9.79 5.83
N VAL A 101 26.17 10.09 5.38
CA VAL A 101 25.88 10.86 4.19
C VAL A 101 25.33 12.22 4.60
N GLU A 102 25.98 13.30 4.14
CA GLU A 102 25.50 14.66 4.35
C GLU A 102 24.42 15.06 3.35
N TYR A 103 23.42 15.84 3.80
CA TYR A 103 22.36 16.37 2.94
C TYR A 103 22.16 17.87 3.11
N GLY A 104 21.76 18.55 2.06
CA GLY A 104 21.18 19.88 2.14
C GLY A 104 19.71 19.78 2.55
N THR A 105 18.94 18.96 1.82
CA THR A 105 17.52 18.62 2.10
C THR A 105 17.36 17.11 2.11
N LEU A 106 16.55 16.60 3.03
CA LEU A 106 16.21 15.17 3.16
C LEU A 106 14.74 14.94 2.77
N ILE A 107 14.49 13.96 1.89
CA ILE A 107 13.14 13.46 1.60
C ILE A 107 13.05 12.02 2.11
N TRP A 108 12.15 11.78 3.08
CA TRP A 108 11.90 10.47 3.66
C TRP A 108 10.72 9.82 2.96
N ALA A 109 10.98 8.80 2.13
CA ALA A 109 10.02 8.13 1.24
C ALA A 109 9.99 6.61 1.43
N VAL A 110 10.25 6.13 2.63
CA VAL A 110 10.47 4.70 2.93
C VAL A 110 9.17 3.89 3.01
N GLY A 111 8.01 4.56 3.09
CA GLY A 111 6.73 3.90 3.25
C GLY A 111 6.60 3.20 4.60
N GLY A 112 6.28 1.90 4.61
CA GLY A 112 6.17 1.09 5.82
C GLY A 112 6.65 -0.34 5.60
N ASP A 113 6.93 -1.01 6.71
CA ASP A 113 7.26 -2.43 6.76
C ASP A 113 6.00 -3.26 6.91
N ALA A 114 5.94 -4.44 6.29
CA ALA A 114 4.85 -5.37 6.51
C ALA A 114 4.73 -5.69 8.01
N ARG A 115 3.51 -5.59 8.54
CA ARG A 115 3.24 -5.97 9.92
C ARG A 115 3.44 -7.47 10.08
N ARG A 116 4.23 -7.85 11.08
CA ARG A 116 4.51 -9.24 11.40
C ARG A 116 3.51 -9.76 12.42
N LEU A 117 3.28 -11.06 12.41
CA LEU A 117 2.56 -11.74 13.47
C LEU A 117 3.41 -11.73 14.75
N SER A 118 2.76 -11.64 15.91
CA SER A 118 3.40 -11.67 17.23
C SER A 118 3.05 -12.92 18.04
N CYS A 119 2.30 -13.86 17.46
CA CYS A 119 1.92 -15.11 18.10
C CYS A 119 3.08 -16.13 18.14
N ALA A 120 2.92 -17.19 18.92
CA ALA A 120 3.86 -18.30 18.93
C ALA A 120 4.00 -18.91 17.52
N GLY A 121 5.20 -19.30 17.13
CA GLY A 121 5.51 -19.83 15.81
C GLY A 121 5.65 -18.79 14.68
N ALA A 122 5.51 -17.48 14.94
CA ALA A 122 5.61 -16.44 13.92
C ALA A 122 7.01 -16.29 13.27
N HIS A 123 7.99 -17.03 13.73
CA HIS A 123 9.36 -17.05 13.22
C HIS A 123 9.66 -18.24 12.30
N LEU A 124 8.72 -19.16 12.12
CA LEU A 124 8.89 -20.38 11.34
C LEU A 124 9.10 -20.09 9.87
N ASP A 125 9.82 -20.98 9.18
CA ASP A 125 9.95 -20.95 7.73
C ASP A 125 8.60 -21.25 7.05
N GLY A 126 8.35 -20.64 5.89
CA GLY A 126 7.08 -20.78 5.16
C GLY A 126 6.06 -19.70 5.53
N ILE A 127 6.46 -18.68 6.30
CA ILE A 127 5.65 -17.50 6.57
C ILE A 127 6.16 -16.35 5.70
N HIS A 128 5.28 -15.81 4.86
CA HIS A 128 5.61 -14.79 3.87
C HIS A 128 4.76 -13.53 4.04
N ALA A 129 5.36 -12.39 3.81
CA ALA A 129 4.65 -11.15 3.50
C ALA A 129 4.56 -10.96 1.98
N VAL A 130 3.82 -9.94 1.53
CA VAL A 130 3.80 -9.49 0.13
C VAL A 130 4.08 -7.98 0.13
N ARG A 131 5.34 -7.61 0.41
CA ARG A 131 5.73 -6.20 0.52
C ARG A 131 6.83 -5.80 -0.45
N ASP A 132 7.85 -6.63 -0.59
CA ASP A 132 8.96 -6.40 -1.51
C ASP A 132 9.24 -7.63 -2.40
N LYS A 133 10.16 -7.45 -3.36
CA LYS A 133 10.51 -8.52 -4.30
C LYS A 133 10.99 -9.79 -3.59
N ARG A 134 11.77 -9.66 -2.52
CA ARG A 134 12.32 -10.82 -1.79
C ARG A 134 11.23 -11.66 -1.13
N ASP A 135 10.21 -11.00 -0.58
CA ASP A 135 9.07 -11.66 0.02
C ASP A 135 8.37 -12.55 -1.02
N VAL A 136 8.12 -11.97 -2.22
CA VAL A 136 7.39 -12.67 -3.27
C VAL A 136 8.26 -13.75 -3.94
N ASP A 137 9.54 -13.50 -4.15
CA ASP A 137 10.50 -14.51 -4.66
C ASP A 137 10.54 -15.74 -3.71
N ALA A 138 10.56 -15.51 -2.39
CA ALA A 138 10.54 -16.59 -1.41
C ALA A 138 9.22 -17.39 -1.44
N LEU A 139 8.07 -16.69 -1.56
CA LEU A 139 6.77 -17.33 -1.72
C LEU A 139 6.70 -18.15 -3.02
N MET A 140 7.17 -17.59 -4.14
CA MET A 140 7.22 -18.29 -5.43
C MET A 140 8.13 -19.53 -5.38
N ALA A 141 9.25 -19.46 -4.66
CA ALA A 141 10.15 -20.61 -4.47
C ALA A 141 9.45 -21.75 -3.70
N ASP A 142 8.66 -21.44 -2.67
CA ASP A 142 7.87 -22.42 -1.94
C ASP A 142 6.79 -23.05 -2.81
N LEU A 143 6.10 -22.26 -3.63
CA LEU A 143 5.11 -22.76 -4.59
C LEU A 143 5.76 -23.65 -5.65
N ALA A 144 6.95 -23.29 -6.17
CA ALA A 144 7.71 -24.11 -7.10
C ALA A 144 8.15 -25.45 -6.48
N GLY A 145 8.38 -25.47 -5.15
CA GLY A 145 8.62 -26.69 -4.36
C GLY A 145 7.41 -27.60 -4.15
N GLY A 146 6.26 -27.32 -4.78
CA GLY A 146 5.07 -28.16 -4.75
C GLY A 146 4.12 -27.92 -3.57
N LYS A 147 4.36 -26.89 -2.75
CA LYS A 147 3.47 -26.53 -1.64
C LYS A 147 2.20 -25.87 -2.16
N ARG A 148 1.04 -26.29 -1.66
CA ARG A 148 -0.25 -25.87 -2.22
C ARG A 148 -1.31 -25.49 -1.19
N ARG A 149 -1.14 -25.88 0.08
CA ARG A 149 -2.08 -25.51 1.15
C ARG A 149 -1.62 -24.18 1.74
N VAL A 150 -2.37 -23.14 1.50
CA VAL A 150 -1.99 -21.78 1.90
C VAL A 150 -3.04 -21.18 2.83
N VAL A 151 -2.59 -20.69 3.97
CA VAL A 151 -3.40 -19.85 4.84
C VAL A 151 -3.01 -18.39 4.60
N VAL A 152 -3.98 -17.56 4.22
CA VAL A 152 -3.83 -16.11 4.12
C VAL A 152 -4.41 -15.46 5.38
N VAL A 153 -3.61 -14.72 6.12
CA VAL A 153 -4.02 -14.02 7.33
C VAL A 153 -4.24 -12.54 7.02
N GLY A 154 -5.50 -12.09 7.11
CA GLY A 154 -5.96 -10.73 6.86
C GLY A 154 -6.76 -10.58 5.56
N GLY A 155 -8.00 -10.13 5.69
CA GLY A 155 -8.97 -9.89 4.61
C GLY A 155 -8.93 -8.45 4.07
N GLY A 156 -7.78 -7.79 4.09
CA GLY A 156 -7.53 -6.52 3.41
C GLY A 156 -7.17 -6.70 1.94
N TYR A 157 -6.99 -5.62 1.17
CA TYR A 157 -6.73 -5.68 -0.28
C TYR A 157 -5.57 -6.62 -0.65
N ILE A 158 -4.43 -6.51 0.03
CA ILE A 158 -3.26 -7.34 -0.30
C ILE A 158 -3.52 -8.83 -0.03
N GLY A 159 -4.20 -9.16 1.08
CA GLY A 159 -4.58 -10.53 1.38
C GLY A 159 -5.53 -11.12 0.34
N LEU A 160 -6.54 -10.34 -0.08
CA LEU A 160 -7.50 -10.75 -1.11
C LEU A 160 -6.84 -10.90 -2.49
N GLU A 161 -5.96 -9.97 -2.88
CA GLU A 161 -5.21 -10.07 -4.14
C GLU A 161 -4.31 -11.31 -4.15
N ALA A 162 -3.59 -11.56 -3.05
CA ALA A 162 -2.77 -12.76 -2.91
C ALA A 162 -3.61 -14.02 -2.95
N ALA A 163 -4.76 -14.06 -2.24
CA ALA A 163 -5.69 -15.19 -2.27
C ALA A 163 -6.20 -15.47 -3.69
N ALA A 164 -6.56 -14.42 -4.45
CA ALA A 164 -7.01 -14.56 -5.83
C ALA A 164 -5.92 -15.17 -6.74
N VAL A 165 -4.68 -14.69 -6.63
CA VAL A 165 -3.55 -15.23 -7.42
C VAL A 165 -3.23 -16.67 -7.01
N LEU A 166 -3.17 -16.96 -5.71
CA LEU A 166 -2.88 -18.30 -5.20
C LEU A 166 -3.93 -19.31 -5.66
N THR A 167 -5.21 -18.90 -5.70
CA THR A 167 -6.30 -19.74 -6.26
C THR A 167 -6.09 -19.99 -7.75
N LYS A 168 -5.71 -18.97 -8.53
CA LYS A 168 -5.33 -19.12 -9.96
C LYS A 168 -4.16 -20.08 -10.14
N LEU A 169 -3.22 -20.12 -9.18
CA LEU A 169 -2.07 -21.04 -9.14
C LEU A 169 -2.43 -22.43 -8.55
N GLU A 170 -3.71 -22.76 -8.48
CA GLU A 170 -4.24 -24.06 -8.02
C GLU A 170 -3.89 -24.40 -6.56
N CYS A 171 -3.70 -23.36 -5.71
CA CYS A 171 -3.55 -23.56 -4.28
C CYS A 171 -4.90 -23.76 -3.58
N GLN A 172 -4.89 -24.57 -2.52
CA GLN A 172 -5.99 -24.64 -1.55
C GLN A 172 -5.84 -23.49 -0.57
N VAL A 173 -6.67 -22.46 -0.70
CA VAL A 173 -6.55 -21.22 0.04
C VAL A 173 -7.61 -21.13 1.15
N THR A 174 -7.16 -21.00 2.40
CA THR A 174 -8.00 -20.59 3.53
C THR A 174 -7.63 -19.14 3.89
N LEU A 175 -8.61 -18.24 3.88
CA LEU A 175 -8.43 -16.83 4.25
C LEU A 175 -9.06 -16.59 5.63
N LEU A 176 -8.24 -16.11 6.57
CA LEU A 176 -8.63 -15.80 7.94
C LEU A 176 -8.74 -14.29 8.12
N GLU A 177 -9.90 -13.79 8.51
CA GLU A 177 -10.12 -12.40 8.90
C GLU A 177 -10.67 -12.36 10.33
N ALA A 178 -9.99 -11.59 11.19
CA ALA A 178 -10.36 -11.46 12.60
C ALA A 178 -11.60 -10.58 12.82
N LEU A 179 -11.96 -9.74 11.84
CA LEU A 179 -13.14 -8.89 11.85
C LEU A 179 -14.35 -9.59 11.21
N PRO A 180 -15.58 -9.10 11.46
CA PRO A 180 -16.81 -9.74 10.97
C PRO A 180 -17.00 -9.63 9.46
N ARG A 181 -16.19 -8.86 8.74
CA ARG A 181 -16.27 -8.71 7.29
C ARG A 181 -14.91 -8.41 6.66
N LEU A 182 -14.76 -8.79 5.39
CA LEU A 182 -13.61 -8.42 4.57
C LEU A 182 -13.56 -6.90 4.36
N LEU A 183 -12.38 -6.34 4.15
CA LEU A 183 -12.17 -4.91 3.86
C LEU A 183 -12.79 -3.96 4.91
N ALA A 184 -13.06 -4.43 6.13
CA ALA A 184 -13.82 -3.71 7.16
C ALA A 184 -13.33 -2.30 7.47
N ARG A 185 -12.03 -2.01 7.24
CA ARG A 185 -11.40 -0.71 7.52
C ARG A 185 -11.46 0.26 6.34
N VAL A 186 -11.82 -0.21 5.14
CA VAL A 186 -11.60 0.55 3.90
C VAL A 186 -12.77 0.53 2.94
N ALA A 187 -13.76 -0.34 3.15
CA ALA A 187 -14.92 -0.48 2.28
C ALA A 187 -16.22 -0.59 3.06
N GLY A 188 -17.34 -0.26 2.43
CA GLY A 188 -18.68 -0.48 2.97
C GLY A 188 -19.11 -1.95 2.96
N GLU A 189 -20.28 -2.24 3.56
CA GLU A 189 -20.79 -3.60 3.72
C GLU A 189 -21.09 -4.27 2.38
N ASP A 190 -21.76 -3.58 1.45
CA ASP A 190 -22.11 -4.12 0.12
C ASP A 190 -20.88 -4.64 -0.62
N LEU A 191 -19.77 -3.87 -0.58
CA LEU A 191 -18.52 -4.26 -1.21
C LEU A 191 -17.83 -5.42 -0.48
N SER A 192 -17.88 -5.43 0.85
CA SER A 192 -17.35 -6.52 1.68
C SER A 192 -18.05 -7.84 1.38
N ASP A 193 -19.38 -7.82 1.34
CA ASP A 193 -20.22 -8.98 1.07
C ASP A 193 -20.03 -9.50 -0.35
N PHE A 194 -19.91 -8.59 -1.31
CA PHE A 194 -19.61 -8.94 -2.69
C PHE A 194 -18.28 -9.70 -2.80
N PHE A 195 -17.19 -9.15 -2.27
CA PHE A 195 -15.89 -9.82 -2.34
C PHE A 195 -15.85 -11.14 -1.55
N ALA A 196 -16.55 -11.23 -0.41
CA ALA A 196 -16.66 -12.49 0.34
C ALA A 196 -17.34 -13.58 -0.49
N ARG A 197 -18.42 -13.25 -1.19
CA ARG A 197 -19.11 -14.19 -2.11
C ARG A 197 -18.22 -14.58 -3.29
N GLU A 198 -17.55 -13.61 -3.92
CA GLU A 198 -16.63 -13.86 -5.05
C GLU A 198 -15.52 -14.83 -4.65
N HIS A 199 -14.79 -14.54 -3.57
CA HIS A 199 -13.71 -15.43 -3.12
C HIS A 199 -14.21 -16.84 -2.82
N ARG A 200 -15.37 -16.98 -2.14
CA ARG A 200 -15.98 -18.30 -1.90
C ARG A 200 -16.38 -19.01 -3.19
N SER A 201 -16.91 -18.30 -4.16
CA SER A 201 -17.29 -18.87 -5.47
C SER A 201 -16.08 -19.38 -6.27
N GLN A 202 -14.90 -18.78 -6.03
CA GLN A 202 -13.63 -19.23 -6.60
C GLN A 202 -12.93 -20.34 -5.80
N GLY A 203 -13.57 -20.82 -4.74
CA GLY A 203 -13.07 -21.96 -3.94
C GLY A 203 -12.19 -21.57 -2.75
N VAL A 204 -12.11 -20.28 -2.39
CA VAL A 204 -11.42 -19.84 -1.18
C VAL A 204 -12.29 -20.14 0.05
N ASP A 205 -11.74 -20.80 1.06
CA ASP A 205 -12.36 -20.98 2.37
C ASP A 205 -12.22 -19.67 3.17
N VAL A 206 -13.23 -18.78 3.07
CA VAL A 206 -13.25 -17.48 3.73
C VAL A 206 -13.87 -17.59 5.11
N ARG A 207 -13.05 -17.37 6.15
CA ARG A 207 -13.42 -17.43 7.57
C ARG A 207 -13.36 -16.05 8.18
N LEU A 208 -14.50 -15.52 8.55
CA LEU A 208 -14.69 -14.25 9.24
C LEU A 208 -14.78 -14.47 10.75
N ASP A 209 -14.60 -13.43 11.56
CA ASP A 209 -14.55 -13.50 13.02
C ASP A 209 -13.55 -14.58 13.51
N CYS A 210 -12.49 -14.77 12.75
CA CYS A 210 -11.56 -15.88 12.90
C CYS A 210 -10.15 -15.37 13.23
N ALA A 211 -9.82 -15.33 14.52
CA ALA A 211 -8.52 -14.89 14.99
C ALA A 211 -7.51 -16.06 15.02
N LEU A 212 -6.30 -15.77 14.53
CA LEU A 212 -5.15 -16.66 14.65
C LEU A 212 -4.60 -16.64 16.09
N GLU A 213 -4.40 -17.82 16.72
CA GLU A 213 -3.77 -17.96 18.02
C GLU A 213 -2.26 -18.20 17.89
N SER A 214 -1.86 -19.19 17.09
CA SER A 214 -0.45 -19.58 16.91
C SER A 214 -0.21 -20.27 15.58
N ILE A 215 1.06 -20.42 15.20
CA ILE A 215 1.50 -21.17 14.03
C ILE A 215 2.16 -22.46 14.53
N ILE A 216 1.78 -23.57 13.90
CA ILE A 216 2.27 -24.91 14.20
C ILE A 216 3.40 -25.22 13.22
N GLY A 217 4.52 -25.71 13.73
CA GLY A 217 5.68 -26.12 12.93
C GLY A 217 6.19 -27.49 13.27
N GLN A 218 7.03 -28.01 12.40
CA GLN A 218 7.80 -29.23 12.60
C GLN A 218 9.25 -29.02 12.15
N PRO A 219 10.23 -29.72 12.77
CA PRO A 219 11.60 -29.71 12.31
C PRO A 219 11.73 -30.12 10.85
N VAL A 220 12.60 -29.46 10.11
CA VAL A 220 12.90 -29.82 8.71
C VAL A 220 13.97 -30.88 8.71
N GLU A 221 13.69 -32.05 8.11
CA GLU A 221 14.64 -33.15 8.03
C GLU A 221 15.89 -32.72 7.23
N GLY A 222 17.07 -32.84 7.85
CA GLY A 222 18.34 -32.54 7.23
C GLY A 222 18.71 -31.04 7.14
N ALA A 223 17.94 -30.17 7.78
CA ALA A 223 18.23 -28.73 7.88
C ALA A 223 18.02 -28.21 9.31
N ASP A 224 18.73 -27.13 9.67
CA ASP A 224 18.47 -26.42 10.91
C ASP A 224 17.21 -25.56 10.74
N GLY A 225 16.24 -25.71 11.67
CA GLY A 225 15.02 -24.89 11.71
C GLY A 225 13.73 -25.70 11.71
N GLU A 226 12.64 -24.98 11.89
CA GLU A 226 11.29 -25.52 11.86
C GLU A 226 10.47 -24.83 10.77
N ARG A 227 9.55 -25.59 10.16
CA ARG A 227 8.73 -25.09 9.08
C ARG A 227 7.25 -25.23 9.43
N VAL A 228 6.43 -24.29 8.93
CA VAL A 228 5.00 -24.27 9.11
C VAL A 228 4.35 -25.56 8.56
N THR A 229 3.47 -26.16 9.36
CA THR A 229 2.63 -27.31 8.99
C THR A 229 1.15 -27.07 9.23
N GLY A 230 0.82 -25.97 9.94
CA GLY A 230 -0.54 -25.56 10.21
C GLY A 230 -0.62 -24.27 11.01
N VAL A 231 -1.85 -23.85 11.23
CA VAL A 231 -2.16 -22.72 12.14
C VAL A 231 -3.22 -23.17 13.13
N LYS A 232 -3.14 -22.66 14.35
CA LYS A 232 -4.15 -22.84 15.39
C LYS A 232 -4.97 -21.58 15.55
N LEU A 233 -6.28 -21.72 15.50
CA LEU A 233 -7.24 -20.64 15.65
C LEU A 233 -7.60 -20.41 17.13
N ALA A 234 -8.08 -19.24 17.48
CA ALA A 234 -8.56 -18.93 18.83
C ALA A 234 -9.73 -19.82 19.29
N SER A 235 -10.44 -20.45 18.37
CA SER A 235 -11.46 -21.49 18.65
C SER A 235 -10.87 -22.81 19.13
N GLY A 236 -9.56 -23.01 18.99
CA GLY A 236 -8.86 -24.26 19.25
C GLY A 236 -8.76 -25.18 18.02
N GLU A 237 -9.40 -24.84 16.91
CA GLU A 237 -9.29 -25.57 15.64
C GLU A 237 -7.88 -25.44 15.05
N GLU A 238 -7.36 -26.51 14.49
CA GLU A 238 -6.10 -26.52 13.74
C GLU A 238 -6.38 -26.64 12.24
N VAL A 239 -5.81 -25.73 11.47
CA VAL A 239 -5.91 -25.71 10.00
C VAL A 239 -4.56 -26.09 9.41
N PRO A 240 -4.42 -27.27 8.77
CA PRO A 240 -3.17 -27.66 8.16
C PRO A 240 -2.82 -26.79 6.96
N CYS A 241 -1.57 -26.33 6.88
CA CYS A 241 -1.06 -25.56 5.76
C CYS A 241 0.45 -25.75 5.57
N ASP A 242 0.92 -25.47 4.36
CA ASP A 242 2.34 -25.54 4.00
C ASP A 242 2.98 -24.14 3.94
N ILE A 243 2.14 -23.12 3.81
CA ILE A 243 2.51 -21.71 3.66
C ILE A 243 1.51 -20.84 4.43
N VAL A 244 2.04 -19.79 5.08
CA VAL A 244 1.22 -18.69 5.64
C VAL A 244 1.59 -17.39 4.94
N VAL A 245 0.62 -16.70 4.35
CA VAL A 245 0.77 -15.36 3.78
C VAL A 245 0.15 -14.33 4.72
N VAL A 246 0.93 -13.34 5.15
CA VAL A 246 0.53 -12.33 6.14
C VAL A 246 0.20 -11.02 5.48
N GLY A 247 -1.10 -10.65 5.45
CA GLY A 247 -1.64 -9.43 4.83
C GLY A 247 -2.37 -8.52 5.82
N ILE A 248 -1.79 -8.26 7.02
CA ILE A 248 -2.44 -7.51 8.12
C ILE A 248 -2.04 -6.02 8.19
N GLY A 249 -1.60 -5.45 7.07
CA GLY A 249 -1.22 -4.03 6.95
C GLY A 249 0.27 -3.78 7.19
N ILE A 250 0.62 -2.50 7.31
CA ILE A 250 2.01 -2.05 7.49
C ILE A 250 2.21 -1.29 8.80
N VAL A 251 3.48 -1.16 9.19
CA VAL A 251 3.95 -0.23 10.22
C VAL A 251 4.75 0.85 9.51
N PRO A 252 4.41 2.15 9.65
CA PRO A 252 5.18 3.23 9.04
C PRO A 252 6.66 3.18 9.48
N ALA A 253 7.58 3.23 8.52
CA ALA A 253 9.02 3.11 8.81
C ALA A 253 9.62 4.49 9.18
N VAL A 254 9.13 5.08 10.27
CA VAL A 254 9.47 6.45 10.71
C VAL A 254 10.33 6.52 11.97
N SER A 255 10.75 5.39 12.52
CA SER A 255 11.49 5.34 13.79
C SER A 255 12.72 6.25 13.82
N ALA A 256 13.47 6.35 12.71
CA ALA A 256 14.64 7.23 12.61
C ALA A 256 14.26 8.72 12.66
N LEU A 257 13.13 9.12 12.05
CA LEU A 257 12.61 10.49 12.11
C LEU A 257 12.09 10.84 13.49
N ILE A 258 11.31 9.98 14.11
CA ILE A 258 10.76 10.18 15.46
C ILE A 258 11.90 10.25 16.48
N ALA A 259 12.90 9.37 16.37
CA ALA A 259 14.09 9.41 17.24
C ALA A 259 14.93 10.68 17.03
N ALA A 260 14.87 11.31 15.87
CA ALA A 260 15.49 12.60 15.57
C ALA A 260 14.65 13.80 16.04
N GLY A 261 13.47 13.58 16.62
CA GLY A 261 12.58 14.62 17.17
C GLY A 261 11.47 15.09 16.23
N ALA A 262 11.20 14.37 15.14
CA ALA A 262 10.04 14.67 14.30
C ALA A 262 8.72 14.39 15.03
N ALA A 263 7.71 15.24 14.84
CA ALA A 263 6.36 15.01 15.34
C ALA A 263 5.66 13.90 14.54
N GLY A 264 4.82 13.10 15.22
CA GLY A 264 3.99 12.10 14.61
C GLY A 264 3.61 10.97 15.57
N ALA A 265 2.45 10.37 15.34
CA ALA A 265 1.94 9.23 16.12
C ALA A 265 1.69 8.00 15.25
N ASN A 266 0.98 8.17 14.12
CA ASN A 266 0.71 7.11 13.12
C ASN A 266 1.38 7.49 11.80
N GLY A 267 2.70 7.45 11.75
CA GLY A 267 3.54 8.03 10.72
C GLY A 267 4.24 9.28 11.24
N VAL A 268 4.86 10.05 10.35
CA VAL A 268 5.41 11.37 10.67
C VAL A 268 4.44 12.45 10.16
N ASP A 269 4.15 13.44 11.01
CA ASP A 269 3.26 14.54 10.66
C ASP A 269 3.94 15.48 9.66
N VAL A 270 3.20 15.85 8.63
CA VAL A 270 3.67 16.80 7.62
C VAL A 270 2.61 17.89 7.36
N ASP A 271 3.09 19.05 6.91
CA ASP A 271 2.22 20.12 6.44
C ASP A 271 1.76 19.90 4.99
N GLU A 272 1.03 20.87 4.45
CA GLU A 272 0.50 20.85 3.08
C GLU A 272 1.56 20.82 1.98
N TYR A 273 2.83 21.06 2.32
CA TYR A 273 3.99 20.97 1.41
C TYR A 273 4.83 19.74 1.67
N CYS A 274 4.36 18.81 2.49
CA CYS A 274 5.04 17.59 2.92
C CYS A 274 6.29 17.83 3.80
N ARG A 275 6.42 19.01 4.45
CA ARG A 275 7.50 19.29 5.40
C ARG A 275 7.17 18.67 6.75
N THR A 276 8.17 18.05 7.37
CA THR A 276 8.10 17.59 8.76
C THR A 276 8.36 18.74 9.73
N SER A 277 8.28 18.47 11.04
CA SER A 277 8.68 19.42 12.06
C SER A 277 10.21 19.66 12.13
N LEU A 278 11.02 18.84 11.46
CA LEU A 278 12.47 19.00 11.38
C LEU A 278 12.85 19.92 10.21
N PRO A 279 13.80 20.86 10.41
CA PRO A 279 14.25 21.75 9.35
C PRO A 279 14.83 20.97 8.15
N ASP A 280 14.45 21.38 6.94
CA ASP A 280 14.91 20.82 5.67
C ASP A 280 14.67 19.29 5.52
N VAL A 281 13.65 18.76 6.23
CA VAL A 281 13.24 17.36 6.17
C VAL A 281 11.78 17.25 5.73
N TYR A 282 11.56 16.53 4.62
CA TYR A 282 10.26 16.22 4.05
C TYR A 282 9.94 14.73 4.27
N ALA A 283 8.65 14.39 4.30
CA ALA A 283 8.23 12.99 4.24
C ALA A 283 7.04 12.82 3.29
N VAL A 284 7.03 11.71 2.54
CA VAL A 284 6.03 11.46 1.48
C VAL A 284 5.57 10.00 1.46
N GLY A 285 4.33 9.79 1.02
CA GLY A 285 3.73 8.47 0.84
C GLY A 285 3.29 7.81 2.15
N ASP A 286 3.29 6.47 2.18
CA ASP A 286 2.69 5.67 3.27
C ASP A 286 3.26 5.97 4.67
N CYS A 287 4.38 6.65 4.80
CA CYS A 287 4.98 7.01 6.10
C CYS A 287 4.56 8.39 6.61
N ALA A 288 3.93 9.23 5.78
CA ALA A 288 3.57 10.60 6.10
C ALA A 288 2.09 10.73 6.44
N ALA A 289 1.79 11.43 7.53
CA ALA A 289 0.43 11.77 7.94
C ALA A 289 0.19 13.27 7.72
N HIS A 290 -0.94 13.62 7.10
CA HIS A 290 -1.26 15.00 6.74
C HIS A 290 -2.75 15.29 6.95
N ALA A 291 -3.08 16.56 7.20
CA ALA A 291 -4.45 17.02 7.20
C ALA A 291 -5.04 16.86 5.78
N ASN A 292 -6.18 16.16 5.66
CA ASN A 292 -6.74 15.85 4.36
C ASN A 292 -8.14 16.46 4.20
N ALA A 293 -8.36 17.23 3.13
CA ALA A 293 -9.63 17.90 2.86
C ALA A 293 -10.80 16.92 2.63
N TYR A 294 -10.51 15.73 2.12
CA TYR A 294 -11.50 14.66 1.90
C TYR A 294 -11.81 13.84 3.16
N ALA A 295 -11.08 14.08 4.26
CA ALA A 295 -11.34 13.55 5.59
C ALA A 295 -11.76 14.67 6.56
N ASP A 296 -12.39 15.74 6.07
CA ASP A 296 -12.81 16.91 6.85
C ASP A 296 -11.66 17.54 7.68
N GLY A 297 -10.45 17.53 7.14
CA GLY A 297 -9.27 18.08 7.79
C GLY A 297 -8.61 17.16 8.82
N ALA A 298 -9.12 15.94 9.01
CA ALA A 298 -8.47 14.98 9.90
C ALA A 298 -7.06 14.65 9.41
N VAL A 299 -6.13 14.48 10.35
CA VAL A 299 -4.78 14.02 10.04
C VAL A 299 -4.81 12.52 9.80
N ILE A 300 -4.57 12.14 8.57
CA ILE A 300 -4.62 10.75 8.13
C ILE A 300 -3.36 10.36 7.36
N ARG A 301 -3.13 9.07 7.24
CA ARG A 301 -2.08 8.48 6.43
C ARG A 301 -2.72 7.63 5.34
N LEU A 302 -2.42 7.95 4.08
CA LEU A 302 -2.95 7.24 2.91
C LEU A 302 -1.89 6.30 2.34
N GLU A 303 -2.26 5.03 2.19
CA GLU A 303 -1.43 3.96 1.65
C GLU A 303 -1.81 3.71 0.19
N SER A 304 -1.35 4.57 -0.73
CA SER A 304 -1.62 4.40 -2.16
C SER A 304 -0.47 4.92 -3.02
N VAL A 305 -0.35 4.34 -4.23
CA VAL A 305 0.62 4.80 -5.24
C VAL A 305 0.36 6.25 -5.63
N GLN A 306 -0.93 6.62 -5.77
CA GLN A 306 -1.33 7.98 -6.09
C GLN A 306 -0.84 8.96 -5.02
N ASN A 307 -1.18 8.72 -3.74
CA ASN A 307 -0.76 9.59 -2.65
C ASN A 307 0.77 9.73 -2.57
N ALA A 308 1.50 8.61 -2.70
CA ALA A 308 2.97 8.64 -2.68
C ALA A 308 3.55 9.48 -3.81
N SER A 309 2.96 9.42 -5.02
CA SER A 309 3.42 10.16 -6.20
C SER A 309 3.05 11.65 -6.12
N ASP A 310 1.85 11.97 -5.66
CA ASP A 310 1.38 13.35 -5.56
C ASP A 310 2.12 14.10 -4.46
N MET A 311 2.28 13.51 -3.26
CA MET A 311 3.08 14.09 -2.18
C MET A 311 4.53 14.32 -2.61
N ALA A 312 5.14 13.35 -3.31
CA ALA A 312 6.51 13.48 -3.82
C ALA A 312 6.63 14.63 -4.83
N THR A 313 5.62 14.83 -5.67
CA THR A 313 5.58 15.93 -6.63
C THR A 313 5.41 17.27 -5.93
N VAL A 314 4.56 17.35 -4.89
CA VAL A 314 4.37 18.56 -4.07
C VAL A 314 5.68 18.93 -3.35
N ALA A 315 6.33 17.98 -2.68
CA ALA A 315 7.61 18.20 -2.03
C ALA A 315 8.69 18.69 -3.01
N ALA A 316 8.79 18.06 -4.19
CA ALA A 316 9.75 18.46 -5.21
C ALA A 316 9.48 19.88 -5.74
N LYS A 317 8.22 20.23 -6.02
CA LYS A 317 7.82 21.58 -6.42
C LYS A 317 8.19 22.62 -5.37
N HIS A 318 7.85 22.34 -4.09
CA HIS A 318 8.16 23.26 -2.99
C HIS A 318 9.67 23.48 -2.85
N ILE A 319 10.48 22.42 -2.94
CA ILE A 319 11.96 22.52 -2.92
C ILE A 319 12.48 23.38 -4.10
N CYS A 320 11.82 23.32 -5.25
CA CYS A 320 12.16 24.15 -6.44
C CYS A 320 11.58 25.57 -6.38
N GLY A 321 10.95 26.00 -5.28
CA GLY A 321 10.36 27.33 -5.13
C GLY A 321 8.96 27.49 -5.73
N LEU A 322 8.30 26.39 -6.11
CA LEU A 322 6.94 26.34 -6.63
C LEU A 322 6.00 25.85 -5.52
N ALA A 323 5.49 26.75 -4.70
CA ALA A 323 4.67 26.43 -3.54
C ALA A 323 3.21 26.12 -3.93
N GLU A 324 2.92 24.88 -4.30
CA GLU A 324 1.56 24.38 -4.52
C GLU A 324 1.22 23.38 -3.39
N PRO A 325 0.16 23.63 -2.58
CA PRO A 325 -0.18 22.74 -1.48
C PRO A 325 -0.77 21.42 -1.99
N TYR A 326 -0.65 20.36 -1.19
CA TYR A 326 -1.27 19.09 -1.45
C TYR A 326 -2.80 19.18 -1.36
N ASP A 327 -3.50 18.95 -2.45
CA ASP A 327 -4.97 18.96 -2.55
C ASP A 327 -5.48 17.83 -3.45
N ALA A 328 -4.75 16.72 -3.51
CA ALA A 328 -5.12 15.62 -4.38
C ALA A 328 -6.32 14.83 -3.81
N MET A 329 -7.33 14.60 -4.64
CA MET A 329 -8.43 13.71 -4.29
C MET A 329 -7.90 12.27 -4.19
N PRO A 330 -8.09 11.59 -3.04
CA PRO A 330 -7.66 10.20 -2.90
C PRO A 330 -8.35 9.28 -3.91
N TRP A 331 -7.58 8.40 -4.51
CA TRP A 331 -8.11 7.30 -5.31
C TRP A 331 -7.21 6.08 -5.19
N PHE A 332 -7.82 4.90 -5.39
CA PHE A 332 -7.16 3.61 -5.26
C PHE A 332 -7.76 2.62 -6.25
N TRP A 333 -7.07 1.51 -6.51
CA TRP A 333 -7.60 0.39 -7.28
C TRP A 333 -7.12 -0.94 -6.71
N SER A 334 -7.92 -1.99 -6.93
CA SER A 334 -7.55 -3.38 -6.66
C SER A 334 -8.06 -4.25 -7.80
N ASN A 335 -7.22 -5.17 -8.27
CA ASN A 335 -7.60 -6.17 -9.25
C ASN A 335 -7.55 -7.54 -8.58
N GLN A 336 -8.67 -8.27 -8.61
CA GLN A 336 -8.81 -9.61 -8.03
C GLN A 336 -9.58 -10.46 -9.04
N TYR A 337 -9.01 -11.58 -9.47
CA TYR A 337 -9.54 -12.37 -10.59
C TYR A 337 -9.68 -11.50 -11.86
N ASP A 338 -10.89 -11.42 -12.41
CA ASP A 338 -11.30 -10.53 -13.52
C ASP A 338 -12.06 -9.28 -13.04
N LEU A 339 -12.05 -9.02 -11.73
CA LEU A 339 -12.69 -7.87 -11.10
C LEU A 339 -11.71 -6.71 -11.00
N ARG A 340 -12.18 -5.54 -11.43
CA ARG A 340 -11.49 -4.27 -11.26
C ARG A 340 -12.27 -3.38 -10.30
N LEU A 341 -11.79 -3.22 -9.08
CA LEU A 341 -12.27 -2.23 -8.15
C LEU A 341 -11.51 -0.91 -8.37
N GLN A 342 -12.24 0.20 -8.45
CA GLN A 342 -11.70 1.55 -8.44
C GLN A 342 -12.44 2.38 -7.40
N THR A 343 -11.70 3.08 -6.54
CA THR A 343 -12.26 3.92 -5.48
C THR A 343 -11.86 5.37 -5.67
N ALA A 344 -12.73 6.31 -5.33
CA ALA A 344 -12.47 7.74 -5.35
C ALA A 344 -13.08 8.39 -4.11
N GLY A 345 -12.35 9.33 -3.49
CA GLY A 345 -12.71 9.91 -2.21
C GLY A 345 -12.41 8.98 -1.03
N LEU A 346 -12.95 9.31 0.12
CA LEU A 346 -12.83 8.53 1.36
C LEU A 346 -14.22 8.33 1.98
N ASN A 347 -14.60 7.09 2.22
CA ASN A 347 -15.90 6.75 2.81
C ASN A 347 -15.95 6.92 4.35
N MET A 348 -14.93 7.54 4.94
CA MET A 348 -14.83 7.75 6.38
C MET A 348 -15.99 8.59 6.90
N GLY A 349 -16.75 8.03 7.85
CA GLY A 349 -17.85 8.73 8.51
C GLY A 349 -19.06 8.96 7.62
N HIS A 350 -19.23 8.18 6.53
CA HIS A 350 -20.47 8.19 5.76
C HIS A 350 -21.66 7.76 6.66
N ASP A 351 -22.81 8.35 6.40
CA ASP A 351 -24.08 8.01 7.03
C ASP A 351 -25.03 7.23 6.09
N THR A 352 -24.76 7.30 4.79
CA THR A 352 -25.56 6.65 3.76
C THR A 352 -24.64 6.01 2.72
N ALA A 353 -24.95 4.75 2.37
CA ALA A 353 -24.35 4.05 1.23
C ALA A 353 -25.44 3.76 0.20
N VAL A 354 -25.25 4.17 -1.04
CA VAL A 354 -26.20 3.99 -2.13
C VAL A 354 -25.64 2.97 -3.11
N LEU A 355 -26.28 1.81 -3.19
CA LEU A 355 -25.97 0.80 -4.19
C LEU A 355 -26.56 1.21 -5.54
N ARG A 356 -25.72 1.25 -6.57
CA ARG A 356 -26.09 1.57 -7.96
C ARG A 356 -25.72 0.40 -8.87
N GLY A 357 -26.70 -0.19 -9.54
CA GLY A 357 -26.57 -1.42 -10.30
C GLY A 357 -26.81 -2.67 -9.47
N ASP A 358 -26.52 -3.82 -10.05
CA ASP A 358 -26.74 -5.12 -9.40
C ASP A 358 -25.41 -5.87 -9.21
N PRO A 359 -24.98 -6.12 -7.96
CA PRO A 359 -23.77 -6.90 -7.67
C PRO A 359 -23.76 -8.31 -8.30
N ALA A 360 -24.93 -8.90 -8.58
CA ALA A 360 -25.02 -10.20 -9.24
C ALA A 360 -24.49 -10.17 -10.68
N THR A 361 -24.52 -9.01 -11.32
CA THR A 361 -23.95 -8.79 -12.67
C THR A 361 -22.44 -8.58 -12.64
N ARG A 362 -21.83 -8.46 -11.45
CA ARG A 362 -20.40 -8.15 -11.24
C ARG A 362 -19.97 -6.79 -11.85
N SER A 363 -20.97 -5.88 -12.07
CA SER A 363 -20.76 -4.52 -12.55
C SER A 363 -21.72 -3.58 -11.83
N PHE A 364 -21.21 -2.87 -10.82
CA PHE A 364 -21.99 -1.99 -9.95
C PHE A 364 -21.09 -0.94 -9.29
N SER A 365 -21.70 0.02 -8.62
CA SER A 365 -20.99 0.98 -7.78
C SER A 365 -21.71 1.22 -6.46
N VAL A 366 -20.95 1.61 -5.45
CA VAL A 366 -21.45 2.08 -4.14
C VAL A 366 -21.04 3.53 -3.98
N ILE A 367 -22.01 4.41 -3.77
CA ILE A 367 -21.80 5.84 -3.60
C ILE A 367 -22.06 6.19 -2.13
N TYR A 368 -21.08 6.80 -1.47
CA TYR A 368 -21.15 7.14 -0.06
C TYR A 368 -21.46 8.61 0.13
N LEU A 369 -22.44 8.90 1.00
CA LEU A 369 -22.81 10.24 1.37
C LEU A 369 -22.51 10.47 2.86
N LYS A 370 -22.25 11.73 3.18
CA LYS A 370 -22.19 12.27 4.53
C LYS A 370 -22.93 13.60 4.55
N ASP A 371 -23.89 13.73 5.45
CA ASP A 371 -24.74 14.92 5.54
C ASP A 371 -25.36 15.29 4.18
N GLY A 372 -25.82 14.27 3.41
CA GLY A 372 -26.43 14.43 2.09
C GLY A 372 -25.46 14.84 0.98
N ARG A 373 -24.14 14.77 1.19
CA ARG A 373 -23.11 15.10 0.19
C ARG A 373 -22.31 13.88 -0.20
N VAL A 374 -22.05 13.71 -1.48
CA VAL A 374 -21.20 12.63 -2.01
C VAL A 374 -19.76 12.84 -1.55
N ILE A 375 -19.21 11.86 -0.82
CA ILE A 375 -17.84 11.88 -0.30
C ILE A 375 -16.93 10.81 -0.89
N ALA A 376 -17.50 9.69 -1.37
CA ALA A 376 -16.71 8.62 -2.00
C ALA A 376 -17.56 7.79 -2.97
N VAL A 377 -16.88 7.09 -3.87
CA VAL A 377 -17.45 6.12 -4.81
C VAL A 377 -16.52 4.92 -4.91
N ASP A 378 -17.07 3.72 -4.76
CA ASP A 378 -16.44 2.45 -5.08
C ASP A 378 -17.12 1.86 -6.31
N ALA A 379 -16.36 1.53 -7.35
CA ALA A 379 -16.89 0.98 -8.60
C ALA A 379 -16.21 -0.35 -8.94
N VAL A 380 -17.00 -1.40 -9.09
CA VAL A 380 -16.57 -2.73 -9.53
C VAL A 380 -16.93 -2.89 -10.99
N ASN A 381 -15.95 -3.09 -11.86
CA ASN A 381 -16.13 -3.25 -13.32
C ASN A 381 -17.00 -2.15 -13.99
N CYS A 382 -17.12 -0.98 -13.34
CA CYS A 382 -18.00 0.12 -13.78
C CYS A 382 -17.19 1.42 -13.99
N VAL A 383 -16.31 1.42 -15.00
CA VAL A 383 -15.37 2.52 -15.30
C VAL A 383 -16.11 3.85 -15.55
N LYS A 384 -17.30 3.82 -16.13
CA LYS A 384 -18.10 5.02 -16.40
C LYS A 384 -18.56 5.68 -15.09
N ASP A 385 -19.06 4.90 -14.15
CA ASP A 385 -19.50 5.40 -12.85
C ASP A 385 -18.31 5.90 -12.02
N TYR A 386 -17.17 5.20 -12.07
CA TYR A 386 -15.93 5.69 -11.46
C TYR A 386 -15.54 7.07 -11.99
N ALA A 387 -15.44 7.23 -13.32
CA ALA A 387 -15.00 8.48 -13.92
C ALA A 387 -15.97 9.66 -13.68
N GLN A 388 -17.26 9.38 -13.62
CA GLN A 388 -18.29 10.39 -13.32
C GLN A 388 -18.39 10.64 -11.82
N GLY A 389 -18.30 9.60 -11.01
CA GLY A 389 -18.31 9.65 -9.55
C GLY A 389 -17.18 10.50 -8.97
N GLN A 390 -15.98 10.46 -9.57
CA GLN A 390 -14.89 11.37 -9.20
C GLN A 390 -15.31 12.85 -9.25
N LYS A 391 -16.14 13.23 -10.22
CA LYS A 391 -16.62 14.61 -10.35
C LYS A 391 -17.63 14.95 -9.24
N LEU A 392 -18.51 14.00 -8.90
CA LEU A 392 -19.46 14.17 -7.79
C LEU A 392 -18.74 14.33 -6.46
N VAL A 393 -17.71 13.52 -6.20
CA VAL A 393 -16.87 13.62 -5.00
C VAL A 393 -16.18 14.98 -4.94
N LYS A 394 -15.55 15.43 -6.02
CA LYS A 394 -14.90 16.74 -6.10
C LYS A 394 -15.88 17.89 -5.87
N ALA A 395 -17.06 17.81 -6.46
CA ALA A 395 -18.12 18.83 -6.31
C ALA A 395 -18.84 18.74 -4.98
N ARG A 396 -18.63 17.65 -4.19
CA ARG A 396 -19.46 17.32 -3.01
C ARG A 396 -20.95 17.42 -3.36
N SER A 397 -21.36 16.80 -4.47
CA SER A 397 -22.72 16.84 -4.98
C SER A 397 -23.73 16.46 -3.90
N SER A 398 -24.88 17.15 -3.91
CA SER A 398 -26.02 16.90 -3.00
C SER A 398 -27.17 16.19 -3.69
N ALA A 399 -26.91 15.42 -4.74
CA ALA A 399 -27.91 14.60 -5.41
C ALA A 399 -28.57 13.61 -4.45
N SER A 400 -29.87 13.37 -4.63
CA SER A 400 -30.62 12.45 -3.75
C SER A 400 -30.17 11.00 -3.92
N ALA A 401 -30.34 10.20 -2.87
CA ALA A 401 -29.99 8.78 -2.89
C ALA A 401 -30.73 8.02 -4.01
N GLU A 402 -32.01 8.38 -4.24
CA GLU A 402 -32.84 7.78 -5.31
C GLU A 402 -32.24 8.08 -6.69
N ALA A 403 -31.84 9.33 -6.95
CA ALA A 403 -31.24 9.71 -8.24
C ALA A 403 -29.86 9.05 -8.42
N LEU A 404 -29.07 8.91 -7.36
CA LEU A 404 -27.77 8.22 -7.40
C LEU A 404 -27.93 6.71 -7.65
N ALA A 405 -28.99 6.08 -7.13
CA ALA A 405 -29.26 4.66 -7.33
C ALA A 405 -29.76 4.33 -8.76
N ASP A 406 -30.43 5.28 -9.41
CA ASP A 406 -31.05 5.09 -10.73
C ASP A 406 -30.00 5.00 -11.83
N VAL A 407 -29.81 3.79 -12.40
CA VAL A 407 -28.81 3.51 -13.45
C VAL A 407 -29.14 4.19 -14.78
N ASP A 408 -30.39 4.58 -15.02
CA ASP A 408 -30.83 5.28 -16.23
C ASP A 408 -30.46 6.77 -16.19
N VAL A 409 -30.19 7.32 -14.99
CA VAL A 409 -29.72 8.70 -14.79
C VAL A 409 -28.18 8.70 -14.79
N PRO A 410 -27.49 9.31 -15.78
CA PRO A 410 -26.04 9.40 -15.76
C PRO A 410 -25.53 10.22 -14.58
N LEU A 411 -24.54 9.73 -13.83
CA LEU A 411 -24.00 10.44 -12.68
C LEU A 411 -23.49 11.86 -13.00
N LYS A 412 -23.02 12.10 -14.24
CA LYS A 412 -22.59 13.44 -14.68
C LYS A 412 -23.73 14.49 -14.68
N ASP A 413 -24.98 14.04 -14.76
CA ASP A 413 -26.15 14.92 -14.78
C ASP A 413 -26.65 15.27 -13.36
N LEU A 414 -25.96 14.71 -12.34
CA LEU A 414 -26.22 14.92 -10.91
C LEU A 414 -25.14 15.82 -10.23
N LEU A 415 -24.40 16.59 -11.05
CA LEU A 415 -23.39 17.55 -10.55
C LEU A 415 -24.04 18.80 -9.94
#